data_c2b7210a72e446b2e2599a3b5d70cad6
#
_entry.id   c2b7210a72e446b2e2599a3b5d70cad6
#
_cell.length_a   1.000
_cell.length_b   1.000
_cell.length_c   1.000
_cell.angle_alpha   90.00
_cell.angle_beta   90.00
_cell.angle_gamma   90.00
#
_symmetry.space_group_name_H-M   'P 1'
#
loop_
_entity.id
_entity.type
_entity.pdbx_description
1 polymer ?
#
loop_
_entity_poly.entity_id
_entity_poly.type
_entity_poly.pdbx_seq_one_letter_code
_entity_poly.pdbx_strand_id
1 'polypeptide(L)'
;MRVIPPFIALLLAVTATPVFAQSAASPDAAPVLSFNPDAGVVVQSGDFRITAWGFAERLIDPDGKDGWRRVRQGAEFDLPRITPHLRPALVYEVDLTNSDFFRNGPFRRNFENLFISLQDADDLAKFRLLFGHNTHILSRDDNLSSGNLPTINRSLILEEHGSVNTFGAQMGFQVQKALSPVATVQLSVGDNRGSLNAADVQSSIGRSVAGKLLLTPINDAEQDRKLTLGFASDYTGNIANRDFTLGTAIGQAPLGSVAATGGKLTFEADAAYTFPLAGRPATIEGEVIRSRFSGSKSDVFGGYAMGQVSIFDRRDAGDLDLFLRYDFVSLGQDAITGRARQRAVRTGFNYNLPYTGRLVSLHFEYAHNSVSGPAAIITQANPGDEVRIGLRISLQRYNRH
;
A
#
# COMPACT_ATOMS: atom_id res chain seq x y z
N MET A 1 9.64 -23.09 21.13
CA MET A 1 9.97 -23.61 19.79
C MET A 1 10.30 -22.39 18.93
N ARG A 2 11.58 -22.17 18.58
CA ARG A 2 12.01 -20.99 17.79
C ARG A 2 11.55 -21.20 16.35
N VAL A 3 10.55 -20.47 15.91
CA VAL A 3 10.09 -20.47 14.51
C VAL A 3 11.17 -19.74 13.71
N ILE A 4 11.92 -20.49 12.90
CA ILE A 4 12.79 -19.92 11.87
C ILE A 4 11.86 -19.18 10.91
N PRO A 5 12.08 -17.88 10.61
CA PRO A 5 11.21 -17.14 9.70
C PRO A 5 11.14 -17.87 8.35
N PRO A 6 9.96 -18.05 7.77
CA PRO A 6 9.79 -18.78 6.50
C PRO A 6 10.56 -18.14 5.33
N PHE A 7 11.08 -16.95 5.51
CA PHE A 7 11.94 -16.25 4.56
C PHE A 7 13.24 -16.99 4.22
N ILE A 8 13.83 -17.73 5.20
CA ILE A 8 15.04 -18.54 4.96
C ILE A 8 14.69 -19.81 4.20
N ALA A 9 13.49 -20.36 4.43
CA ALA A 9 13.00 -21.53 3.71
C ALA A 9 12.66 -21.21 2.24
N LEU A 10 12.24 -19.99 1.92
CA LEU A 10 11.97 -19.58 0.56
C LEU A 10 13.25 -19.38 -0.26
N LEU A 11 14.32 -18.86 0.34
CA LEU A 11 15.64 -18.79 -0.33
C LEU A 11 16.17 -20.20 -0.70
N LEU A 12 15.83 -21.22 0.09
CA LEU A 12 16.21 -22.63 -0.17
C LEU A 12 15.25 -23.33 -1.13
N ALA A 13 13.98 -22.92 -1.21
CA ALA A 13 12.99 -23.52 -2.13
C ALA A 13 13.16 -23.05 -3.59
N VAL A 14 13.81 -21.92 -3.84
CA VAL A 14 14.12 -21.43 -5.20
C VAL A 14 15.21 -22.30 -5.88
N THR A 15 15.90 -23.16 -5.13
CA THR A 15 16.88 -24.11 -5.69
C THR A 15 16.24 -25.40 -6.23
N ALA A 16 14.92 -25.62 -6.04
CA ALA A 16 14.21 -26.73 -6.64
C ALA A 16 13.94 -26.43 -8.12
N THR A 17 14.62 -27.11 -8.99
CA THR A 17 14.50 -27.06 -10.45
C THR A 17 13.04 -27.12 -10.88
N PRO A 18 12.51 -26.08 -11.56
CA PRO A 18 11.16 -26.17 -12.12
C PRO A 18 11.18 -27.11 -13.33
N VAL A 19 10.53 -28.25 -13.18
CA VAL A 19 10.09 -29.03 -14.33
C VAL A 19 8.82 -28.37 -14.84
N PHE A 20 8.93 -27.41 -15.74
CA PHE A 20 7.79 -26.88 -16.49
C PHE A 20 8.11 -26.69 -17.97
N ALA A 21 7.33 -27.43 -18.75
CA ALA A 21 6.94 -27.25 -20.14
C ALA A 21 7.93 -26.56 -21.08
N GLN A 22 8.57 -27.38 -21.86
CA GLN A 22 9.11 -27.00 -23.18
C GLN A 22 7.99 -26.41 -24.04
N SER A 23 7.99 -25.11 -24.20
CA SER A 23 7.29 -24.39 -25.26
C SER A 23 8.27 -23.44 -25.91
N ALA A 24 8.69 -23.78 -27.10
CA ALA A 24 9.16 -22.98 -28.25
C ALA A 24 9.99 -21.68 -27.99
N ALA A 25 10.81 -21.64 -26.95
CA ALA A 25 11.90 -20.68 -26.85
C ALA A 25 13.19 -21.39 -27.30
N SER A 26 14.08 -20.66 -27.94
CA SER A 26 15.39 -21.18 -28.36
C SER A 26 16.01 -22.02 -27.25
N PRO A 27 16.43 -23.27 -27.52
CA PRO A 27 16.88 -24.21 -26.47
C PRO A 27 18.19 -23.84 -25.77
N ASP A 28 18.80 -22.72 -26.10
CA ASP A 28 20.18 -22.40 -25.72
C ASP A 28 20.35 -21.31 -24.65
N ALA A 29 19.28 -20.68 -24.17
CA ALA A 29 19.42 -19.69 -23.11
C ALA A 29 19.21 -20.32 -21.73
N ALA A 30 20.28 -20.61 -21.03
CA ALA A 30 20.24 -21.01 -19.63
C ALA A 30 19.45 -19.97 -18.81
N PRO A 31 18.61 -20.39 -17.85
CA PRO A 31 17.87 -19.46 -17.02
C PRO A 31 18.84 -18.56 -16.24
N VAL A 32 18.62 -17.25 -16.32
CA VAL A 32 19.41 -16.24 -15.61
C VAL A 32 18.73 -15.98 -14.27
N LEU A 33 19.45 -16.26 -13.18
CA LEU A 33 19.07 -15.88 -11.83
C LEU A 33 19.76 -14.53 -11.52
N SER A 34 18.98 -13.54 -11.15
CA SER A 34 19.49 -12.27 -10.70
C SER A 34 18.83 -11.85 -9.39
N PHE A 35 19.58 -11.13 -8.58
CA PHE A 35 19.11 -10.56 -7.34
C PHE A 35 19.21 -9.03 -7.43
N ASN A 36 18.10 -8.36 -7.20
CA ASN A 36 18.04 -6.92 -7.12
C ASN A 36 17.32 -6.54 -5.82
N PRO A 37 17.97 -5.84 -4.87
CA PRO A 37 17.33 -5.41 -3.62
C PRO A 37 16.01 -4.66 -3.85
N ASP A 38 15.91 -3.88 -4.94
CA ASP A 38 14.74 -3.05 -5.27
C ASP A 38 13.66 -3.80 -6.06
N ALA A 39 13.95 -4.98 -6.59
CA ALA A 39 13.02 -5.76 -7.40
C ALA A 39 12.73 -7.16 -6.84
N GLY A 40 13.59 -7.67 -5.98
CA GLY A 40 13.53 -9.04 -5.46
C GLY A 40 14.42 -10.02 -6.22
N VAL A 41 14.04 -11.30 -6.17
CA VAL A 41 14.70 -12.38 -6.90
C VAL A 41 14.05 -12.53 -8.27
N VAL A 42 14.84 -12.45 -9.33
CA VAL A 42 14.36 -12.57 -10.70
C VAL A 42 14.96 -13.80 -11.34
N VAL A 43 14.11 -14.67 -11.87
CA VAL A 43 14.47 -15.80 -12.72
C VAL A 43 13.91 -15.52 -14.11
N GLN A 44 14.75 -15.51 -15.12
CA GLN A 44 14.35 -15.25 -16.50
C GLN A 44 14.86 -16.34 -17.44
N SER A 45 13.98 -16.84 -18.31
CA SER A 45 14.31 -17.77 -19.39
C SER A 45 13.52 -17.37 -20.64
N GLY A 46 14.19 -16.81 -21.63
CA GLY A 46 13.53 -16.21 -22.78
C GLY A 46 12.51 -15.13 -22.38
N ASP A 47 11.29 -15.26 -22.86
CA ASP A 47 10.18 -14.34 -22.56
C ASP A 47 9.49 -14.63 -21.22
N PHE A 48 9.79 -15.76 -20.58
CA PHE A 48 9.25 -16.11 -19.28
C PHE A 48 10.10 -15.49 -18.17
N ARG A 49 9.44 -14.80 -17.23
CA ARG A 49 10.12 -14.19 -16.08
C ARG A 49 9.32 -14.40 -14.81
N ILE A 50 10.00 -14.80 -13.75
CA ILE A 50 9.46 -14.81 -12.38
C ILE A 50 10.17 -13.72 -11.60
N THR A 51 9.41 -12.88 -10.92
CA THR A 51 9.92 -11.90 -9.95
C THR A 51 9.31 -12.22 -8.61
N ALA A 52 10.12 -12.65 -7.64
CA ALA A 52 9.67 -12.93 -6.27
C ALA A 52 10.16 -11.85 -5.31
N TRP A 53 9.28 -11.38 -4.42
CA TRP A 53 9.55 -10.36 -3.41
C TRP A 53 8.95 -10.72 -2.07
N GLY A 54 9.30 -9.94 -1.07
CA GLY A 54 8.68 -10.04 0.24
C GLY A 54 9.30 -9.11 1.24
N PHE A 55 8.61 -8.84 2.32
CA PHE A 55 9.15 -8.07 3.42
C PHE A 55 8.61 -8.55 4.77
N ALA A 56 9.39 -8.29 5.80
CA ALA A 56 9.01 -8.52 7.17
C ALA A 56 9.34 -7.27 8.00
N GLU A 57 8.37 -6.79 8.75
CA GLU A 57 8.50 -5.64 9.64
C GLU A 57 8.17 -6.07 11.07
N ARG A 58 9.11 -5.85 11.98
CA ARG A 58 8.92 -6.05 13.40
C ARG A 58 8.87 -4.69 14.09
N LEU A 59 7.81 -4.43 14.85
CA LEU A 59 7.75 -3.30 15.75
C LEU A 59 8.38 -3.67 17.09
N ILE A 60 9.13 -2.72 17.61
CA ILE A 60 9.66 -2.71 18.97
C ILE A 60 8.94 -1.54 19.65
N ASP A 61 7.92 -1.84 20.43
CA ASP A 61 7.13 -0.86 21.13
C ASP A 61 7.70 -0.68 22.55
N PRO A 62 8.07 0.55 22.96
CA PRO A 62 8.51 0.82 24.34
C PRO A 62 7.48 0.41 25.39
N ASP A 63 6.19 0.37 25.04
CA ASP A 63 5.09 -0.05 25.91
C ASP A 63 4.86 -1.57 25.91
N GLY A 64 5.78 -2.36 25.32
CA GLY A 64 5.80 -3.82 25.37
C GLY A 64 4.84 -4.53 24.40
N LYS A 65 4.35 -3.84 23.37
CA LYS A 65 3.55 -4.44 22.30
C LYS A 65 4.42 -4.93 21.14
N ASP A 66 5.55 -5.56 21.47
CA ASP A 66 6.47 -6.10 20.49
C ASP A 66 5.82 -7.16 19.61
N GLY A 67 6.02 -7.10 18.30
CA GLY A 67 5.50 -8.11 17.41
C GLY A 67 5.85 -7.91 15.94
N TRP A 68 5.60 -8.96 15.17
CA TRP A 68 5.59 -8.85 13.72
C TRP A 68 4.35 -8.08 13.30
N ARG A 69 4.58 -6.91 12.71
CA ARG A 69 3.50 -6.06 12.21
C ARG A 69 3.03 -6.52 10.83
N ARG A 70 3.97 -6.84 9.96
CA ARG A 70 3.70 -7.29 8.59
C ARG A 70 4.74 -8.29 8.16
N VAL A 71 4.30 -9.38 7.59
CA VAL A 71 5.14 -10.37 6.91
C VAL A 71 4.45 -10.72 5.61
N ARG A 72 4.97 -10.25 4.48
CA ARG A 72 4.37 -10.44 3.17
C ARG A 72 5.32 -11.11 2.22
N GLN A 73 4.76 -11.91 1.33
CA GLN A 73 5.45 -12.57 0.24
C GLN A 73 4.61 -12.50 -1.02
N GLY A 74 5.25 -12.25 -2.14
CA GLY A 74 4.58 -12.26 -3.43
C GLY A 74 5.47 -12.71 -4.57
N ALA A 75 4.84 -13.02 -5.69
CA ALA A 75 5.53 -13.22 -6.95
C ALA A 75 4.67 -12.78 -8.14
N GLU A 76 5.35 -12.40 -9.20
CA GLU A 76 4.80 -12.16 -10.53
C GLU A 76 5.42 -13.13 -11.51
N PHE A 77 4.57 -13.75 -12.29
CA PHE A 77 4.90 -14.66 -13.39
C PHE A 77 4.56 -13.96 -14.69
N ASP A 78 5.53 -13.34 -15.32
CA ASP A 78 5.39 -12.82 -16.67
C ASP A 78 5.43 -14.00 -17.64
N LEU A 79 4.34 -14.22 -18.36
CA LEU A 79 4.21 -15.28 -19.34
C LEU A 79 4.73 -14.80 -20.72
N PRO A 80 4.98 -15.71 -21.67
CA PRO A 80 5.35 -15.33 -23.02
C PRO A 80 4.37 -14.35 -23.64
N ARG A 81 4.90 -13.44 -24.47
CA ARG A 81 4.09 -12.44 -25.18
C ARG A 81 3.06 -13.11 -26.08
N ILE A 82 1.81 -12.63 -26.04
CA ILE A 82 0.76 -13.06 -26.97
C ILE A 82 0.93 -12.33 -28.30
N THR A 83 1.35 -11.06 -28.24
CA THR A 83 1.72 -10.21 -29.37
C THR A 83 3.01 -9.47 -29.03
N PRO A 84 3.69 -8.82 -29.99
CA PRO A 84 4.90 -8.03 -29.68
C PRO A 84 4.71 -7.01 -28.57
N HIS A 85 3.49 -6.51 -28.37
CA HIS A 85 3.18 -5.44 -27.42
C HIS A 85 2.40 -5.90 -26.19
N LEU A 86 1.88 -7.14 -26.16
CA LEU A 86 1.02 -7.60 -25.06
C LEU A 86 1.58 -8.84 -24.38
N ARG A 87 1.66 -8.78 -23.07
CA ARG A 87 2.10 -9.87 -22.20
C ARG A 87 1.06 -10.17 -21.11
N PRO A 88 0.67 -11.44 -20.93
CA PRO A 88 -0.07 -11.84 -19.75
C PRO A 88 0.85 -12.02 -18.56
N ALA A 89 0.34 -11.78 -17.36
CA ALA A 89 1.03 -12.08 -16.13
C ALA A 89 0.05 -12.59 -15.06
N LEU A 90 0.56 -13.37 -14.11
CA LEU A 90 -0.12 -13.78 -12.89
C LEU A 90 0.61 -13.18 -11.71
N VAL A 91 -0.10 -12.54 -10.81
CA VAL A 91 0.46 -11.96 -9.58
C VAL A 91 -0.24 -12.53 -8.37
N TYR A 92 0.54 -12.88 -7.35
CA TYR A 92 0.03 -13.12 -6.03
C TYR A 92 0.86 -12.38 -4.97
N GLU A 93 0.21 -11.99 -3.89
CA GLU A 93 0.83 -11.48 -2.66
C GLU A 93 0.01 -11.96 -1.47
N VAL A 94 0.69 -12.51 -0.46
CA VAL A 94 0.07 -13.12 0.72
C VAL A 94 0.60 -12.43 1.97
N ASP A 95 -0.30 -12.06 2.89
CA ASP A 95 0.07 -11.62 4.23
C ASP A 95 0.19 -12.83 5.16
N LEU A 96 1.40 -13.03 5.68
CA LEU A 96 1.76 -14.12 6.59
C LEU A 96 1.73 -13.69 8.06
N THR A 97 1.38 -12.46 8.36
CA THR A 97 1.39 -11.90 9.72
C THR A 97 0.30 -12.52 10.57
N ASN A 98 -0.82 -12.87 9.96
CA ASN A 98 -1.98 -13.38 10.68
C ASN A 98 -1.74 -14.83 11.16
N SER A 99 -1.91 -15.07 12.46
CA SER A 99 -1.80 -16.41 13.07
C SER A 99 -2.75 -17.44 12.44
N ASP A 100 -3.80 -17.00 11.77
CA ASP A 100 -4.77 -17.84 11.08
C ASP A 100 -4.20 -18.50 9.83
N PHE A 101 -3.12 -17.97 9.24
CA PHE A 101 -2.40 -18.61 8.15
C PHE A 101 -1.96 -20.03 8.51
N PHE A 102 -1.42 -20.23 9.72
CA PHE A 102 -0.96 -21.53 10.18
C PHE A 102 -2.06 -22.42 10.76
N ARG A 103 -3.21 -21.84 11.16
CA ARG A 103 -4.33 -22.58 11.77
C ARG A 103 -5.36 -23.05 10.76
N ASN A 104 -5.66 -22.25 9.74
CA ASN A 104 -6.77 -22.48 8.80
C ASN A 104 -6.34 -22.87 7.39
N GLY A 105 -5.03 -23.04 7.19
CA GLY A 105 -4.41 -23.34 5.88
C GLY A 105 -4.17 -22.10 5.02
N PRO A 106 -3.12 -22.16 4.16
CA PRO A 106 -2.54 -21.00 3.50
C PRO A 106 -3.46 -20.30 2.48
N PHE A 107 -4.54 -20.93 2.07
CA PHE A 107 -5.28 -20.48 0.87
C PHE A 107 -6.62 -19.85 1.13
N ARG A 108 -7.01 -19.63 2.37
CA ARG A 108 -8.40 -19.22 2.59
C ARG A 108 -8.66 -17.72 2.76
N ARG A 109 -7.77 -16.85 3.18
CA ARG A 109 -8.15 -15.44 3.45
C ARG A 109 -6.98 -14.48 3.73
N ASN A 110 -5.80 -14.68 3.13
CA ASN A 110 -4.65 -13.82 3.41
C ASN A 110 -4.01 -13.25 2.14
N PHE A 111 -4.75 -13.25 1.02
CA PHE A 111 -4.25 -12.63 -0.19
C PHE A 111 -4.46 -11.11 -0.14
N GLU A 112 -3.39 -10.37 -0.27
CA GLU A 112 -3.43 -8.94 -0.59
C GLU A 112 -3.70 -8.74 -2.07
N ASN A 113 -3.04 -9.54 -2.90
CA ASN A 113 -3.20 -9.56 -4.34
C ASN A 113 -3.26 -10.98 -4.87
N LEU A 114 -4.22 -11.26 -5.75
CA LEU A 114 -4.28 -12.50 -6.56
C LEU A 114 -5.03 -12.17 -7.86
N PHE A 115 -4.30 -11.88 -8.91
CA PHE A 115 -4.92 -11.49 -10.18
C PHE A 115 -4.13 -11.96 -11.39
N ILE A 116 -4.85 -12.05 -12.51
CA ILE A 116 -4.28 -12.18 -13.85
C ILE A 116 -4.29 -10.80 -14.50
N SER A 117 -3.23 -10.42 -15.19
CA SER A 117 -3.17 -9.21 -15.99
C SER A 117 -2.82 -9.48 -17.42
N LEU A 118 -3.35 -8.62 -18.31
CA LEU A 118 -2.86 -8.41 -19.66
C LEU A 118 -2.28 -7.00 -19.72
N GLN A 119 -1.02 -6.88 -20.06
CA GLN A 119 -0.28 -5.63 -19.90
C GLN A 119 0.60 -5.35 -21.12
N ASP A 120 0.96 -4.07 -21.31
CA ASP A 120 1.99 -3.70 -22.29
C ASP A 120 3.30 -4.38 -21.90
N ALA A 121 3.97 -5.00 -22.87
CA ALA A 121 5.14 -5.83 -22.63
C ALA A 121 6.39 -5.00 -22.26
N ASP A 122 6.43 -3.76 -22.69
CA ASP A 122 7.61 -2.88 -22.55
C ASP A 122 7.37 -1.75 -21.52
N ASP A 123 6.10 -1.36 -21.34
CA ASP A 123 5.75 -0.26 -20.41
C ASP A 123 4.36 -0.46 -19.78
N LEU A 124 4.33 -0.90 -18.53
CA LEU A 124 3.09 -1.11 -17.78
C LEU A 124 2.23 0.16 -17.64
N ALA A 125 2.84 1.35 -17.71
CA ALA A 125 2.10 2.60 -17.64
C ALA A 125 1.24 2.83 -18.88
N LYS A 126 1.59 2.27 -20.04
CA LYS A 126 0.82 2.43 -21.29
C LYS A 126 -0.52 1.73 -21.24
N PHE A 127 -0.52 0.46 -20.81
CA PHE A 127 -1.74 -0.34 -20.74
C PHE A 127 -1.62 -1.47 -19.75
N ARG A 128 -2.66 -1.65 -18.93
CA ARG A 128 -2.81 -2.79 -18.04
C ARG A 128 -4.29 -3.09 -17.81
N LEU A 129 -4.70 -4.33 -18.01
CA LEU A 129 -6.00 -4.87 -17.65
C LEU A 129 -5.79 -5.94 -16.58
N LEU A 130 -6.48 -5.83 -15.46
CA LEU A 130 -6.42 -6.76 -14.34
C LEU A 130 -7.77 -7.42 -14.13
N PHE A 131 -7.74 -8.68 -13.77
CA PHE A 131 -8.89 -9.43 -13.30
C PHE A 131 -8.52 -10.29 -12.10
N GLY A 132 -9.22 -10.12 -10.99
CA GLY A 132 -8.99 -10.86 -9.77
C GLY A 132 -9.09 -10.00 -8.52
N HIS A 133 -8.45 -10.47 -7.45
CA HIS A 133 -8.36 -9.76 -6.18
C HIS A 133 -7.17 -8.80 -6.21
N ASN A 134 -7.44 -7.51 -6.03
CA ASN A 134 -6.47 -6.45 -6.24
C ASN A 134 -6.76 -5.22 -5.36
N THR A 135 -5.72 -4.49 -5.00
CA THR A 135 -5.83 -3.23 -4.25
C THR A 135 -6.66 -2.19 -5.01
N HIS A 136 -7.42 -1.39 -4.30
CA HIS A 136 -8.23 -0.32 -4.87
C HIS A 136 -7.36 0.81 -5.44
N ILE A 137 -7.83 1.48 -6.51
CA ILE A 137 -7.05 2.52 -7.22
C ILE A 137 -7.05 3.89 -6.54
N LEU A 138 -7.84 4.09 -5.49
CA LEU A 138 -8.08 5.43 -4.96
C LEU A 138 -6.81 6.05 -4.37
N SER A 139 -6.50 5.73 -3.16
CA SER A 139 -5.50 6.43 -2.36
C SER A 139 -4.07 6.24 -2.88
N ARG A 140 -3.29 7.32 -2.88
CA ARG A 140 -1.85 7.26 -3.10
C ARG A 140 -1.15 6.50 -1.98
N ASP A 141 -1.43 6.86 -0.72
CA ASP A 141 -0.79 6.27 0.46
C ASP A 141 -1.14 4.77 0.60
N ASP A 142 -2.36 4.36 0.21
CA ASP A 142 -2.77 2.95 0.21
C ASP A 142 -2.11 2.14 -0.91
N ASN A 143 -1.91 2.74 -2.07
CA ASN A 143 -1.24 2.10 -3.20
C ASN A 143 0.28 1.98 -3.05
N LEU A 144 0.89 2.69 -2.10
CA LEU A 144 2.29 2.46 -1.76
C LEU A 144 2.43 1.12 -1.02
N SER A 145 3.39 0.31 -1.44
CA SER A 145 3.76 -0.88 -0.68
C SER A 145 4.14 -0.48 0.74
N SER A 146 3.62 -1.21 1.72
CA SER A 146 3.96 -0.95 3.13
C SER A 146 5.46 -0.98 3.41
N GLY A 147 6.21 -1.72 2.59
CA GLY A 147 7.66 -1.73 2.66
C GLY A 147 8.33 -0.45 2.13
N ASN A 148 7.63 0.38 1.36
CA ASN A 148 8.12 1.64 0.79
C ASN A 148 7.58 2.88 1.49
N LEU A 149 6.72 2.70 2.51
CA LEU A 149 6.23 3.83 3.28
C LEU A 149 7.38 4.49 4.05
N PRO A 150 7.51 5.83 3.97
CA PRO A 150 8.47 6.58 4.78
C PRO A 150 8.13 6.52 6.27
N THR A 151 6.85 6.42 6.59
CA THR A 151 6.30 6.30 7.94
C THR A 151 6.05 4.84 8.31
N ILE A 152 6.08 4.52 9.60
CA ILE A 152 5.71 3.19 10.07
C ILE A 152 4.23 2.93 9.76
N ASN A 153 3.37 3.90 9.95
CA ASN A 153 1.95 3.81 9.67
C ASN A 153 1.54 4.65 8.45
N ARG A 154 0.44 4.25 7.80
CA ARG A 154 -0.25 5.06 6.78
C ARG A 154 -0.89 6.31 7.43
N SER A 155 -1.56 7.12 6.63
CA SER A 155 -2.31 8.29 7.10
C SER A 155 -3.46 7.92 8.03
N LEU A 156 -3.81 8.82 8.95
CA LEU A 156 -4.93 8.62 9.87
C LEU A 156 -6.25 8.31 9.17
N ILE A 157 -6.45 8.74 7.94
CA ILE A 157 -7.68 8.45 7.19
C ILE A 157 -7.71 7.03 6.61
N LEU A 158 -6.57 6.34 6.55
CA LEU A 158 -6.45 5.03 5.91
C LEU A 158 -6.21 3.88 6.88
N GLU A 159 -5.29 4.01 7.81
CA GLU A 159 -4.73 2.85 8.48
C GLU A 159 -5.56 2.33 9.65
N GLU A 160 -6.24 3.18 10.36
CA GLU A 160 -6.82 2.78 11.66
C GLU A 160 -8.34 2.83 11.68
N HIS A 161 -8.92 3.07 10.54
CA HIS A 161 -10.31 3.37 10.43
C HIS A 161 -11.12 2.17 10.00
N GLY A 162 -10.75 1.14 10.51
CA GLY A 162 -11.17 -0.19 10.77
C GLY A 162 -12.34 -0.73 9.99
N SER A 163 -13.51 -0.38 10.29
CA SER A 163 -14.66 -1.16 9.82
C SER A 163 -15.22 -0.72 8.47
N VAL A 164 -14.80 0.41 7.94
CA VAL A 164 -15.20 0.91 6.63
C VAL A 164 -14.00 1.11 5.72
N ASN A 165 -13.03 0.21 5.80
CA ASN A 165 -11.94 0.18 4.85
C ASN A 165 -12.48 -0.19 3.47
N THR A 166 -12.98 0.80 2.76
CA THR A 166 -13.48 0.68 1.40
C THR A 166 -12.37 0.85 0.38
N PHE A 167 -11.12 1.01 0.83
CA PHE A 167 -9.93 1.10 -0.01
C PHE A 167 -9.15 -0.21 -0.08
N GLY A 168 -9.54 -1.22 0.72
CA GLY A 168 -8.91 -2.56 0.70
C GLY A 168 -9.06 -3.29 -0.63
N ALA A 169 -8.32 -4.37 -0.75
CA ALA A 169 -8.33 -5.19 -1.95
C ALA A 169 -9.73 -5.79 -2.25
N GLN A 170 -10.12 -5.80 -3.50
CA GLN A 170 -11.43 -6.19 -4.00
C GLN A 170 -11.30 -7.24 -5.09
N MET A 171 -12.30 -8.11 -5.19
CA MET A 171 -12.45 -8.96 -6.38
C MET A 171 -13.09 -8.14 -7.50
N GLY A 172 -12.43 -8.00 -8.66
CA GLY A 172 -13.00 -7.22 -9.74
C GLY A 172 -12.12 -7.08 -10.98
N PHE A 173 -12.41 -6.04 -11.72
CA PHE A 173 -11.67 -5.61 -12.90
C PHE A 173 -11.03 -4.26 -12.66
N GLN A 174 -9.85 -4.09 -13.21
CA GLN A 174 -9.18 -2.81 -13.23
C GLN A 174 -8.52 -2.61 -14.58
N VAL A 175 -8.64 -1.41 -15.15
CA VAL A 175 -7.94 -1.03 -16.38
C VAL A 175 -7.16 0.23 -16.16
N GLN A 176 -5.93 0.25 -16.66
CA GLN A 176 -5.06 1.42 -16.72
C GLN A 176 -4.65 1.65 -18.16
N LYS A 177 -4.70 2.90 -18.61
CA LYS A 177 -4.28 3.29 -19.95
C LYS A 177 -3.68 4.69 -19.95
N ALA A 178 -2.48 4.84 -20.50
CA ALA A 178 -1.93 6.14 -20.85
C ALA A 178 -2.72 6.76 -22.00
N LEU A 179 -3.19 7.98 -21.80
CA LEU A 179 -3.84 8.80 -22.81
C LEU A 179 -2.82 9.66 -23.55
N SER A 180 -1.74 10.03 -22.87
CA SER A 180 -0.62 10.79 -23.37
C SER A 180 0.63 10.50 -22.53
N PRO A 181 1.83 11.02 -22.89
CA PRO A 181 3.01 10.88 -22.04
C PRO A 181 2.88 11.47 -20.64
N VAL A 182 1.91 12.38 -20.44
CA VAL A 182 1.70 13.07 -19.15
C VAL A 182 0.39 12.70 -18.46
N ALA A 183 -0.45 11.87 -19.05
CA ALA A 183 -1.78 11.56 -18.50
C ALA A 183 -2.11 10.08 -18.61
N THR A 184 -2.50 9.47 -17.48
CA THR A 184 -2.95 8.08 -17.39
C THR A 184 -4.31 8.03 -16.70
N VAL A 185 -5.22 7.23 -17.21
CA VAL A 185 -6.52 6.94 -16.62
C VAL A 185 -6.53 5.53 -16.05
N GLN A 186 -7.11 5.39 -14.87
CA GLN A 186 -7.41 4.12 -14.23
C GLN A 186 -8.92 4.04 -13.96
N LEU A 187 -9.50 2.87 -14.21
CA LEU A 187 -10.90 2.56 -13.89
C LEU A 187 -10.93 1.22 -13.17
N SER A 188 -11.78 1.10 -12.15
CA SER A 188 -11.98 -0.18 -11.46
C SER A 188 -13.46 -0.42 -11.15
N VAL A 189 -13.84 -1.70 -11.20
CA VAL A 189 -15.14 -2.20 -10.73
C VAL A 189 -14.85 -3.39 -9.84
N GLY A 190 -15.29 -3.34 -8.58
CA GLY A 190 -15.01 -4.38 -7.61
C GLY A 190 -16.19 -4.74 -6.73
N ASP A 191 -16.05 -5.86 -6.04
CA ASP A 191 -16.99 -6.34 -5.01
C ASP A 191 -16.21 -6.76 -3.77
N ASN A 192 -16.37 -6.03 -2.69
CA ASN A 192 -15.69 -6.30 -1.41
C ASN A 192 -16.13 -7.62 -0.77
N ARG A 193 -17.35 -8.12 -1.09
CA ARG A 193 -17.83 -9.41 -0.60
C ARG A 193 -17.04 -10.59 -1.15
N GLY A 194 -16.41 -10.41 -2.28
CA GLY A 194 -15.51 -11.39 -2.90
C GLY A 194 -14.05 -11.28 -2.46
N SER A 195 -13.74 -10.43 -1.48
CA SER A 195 -12.36 -10.27 -1.01
C SER A 195 -11.77 -11.58 -0.49
N LEU A 196 -10.53 -11.86 -0.88
CA LEU A 196 -9.74 -13.00 -0.43
C LEU A 196 -8.89 -12.67 0.81
N ASN A 197 -9.00 -11.45 1.32
CA ASN A 197 -8.40 -11.05 2.59
C ASN A 197 -9.49 -11.07 3.69
N ALA A 198 -9.24 -11.81 4.77
CA ALA A 198 -10.23 -11.94 5.87
C ALA A 198 -10.53 -10.61 6.56
N ALA A 199 -9.56 -9.71 6.64
CA ALA A 199 -9.74 -8.38 7.20
C ALA A 199 -10.63 -7.50 6.31
N ASP A 200 -10.61 -7.73 4.99
CA ASP A 200 -11.37 -6.97 4.00
C ASP A 200 -12.71 -7.60 3.63
N VAL A 201 -12.97 -8.87 4.01
CA VAL A 201 -14.28 -9.51 3.78
C VAL A 201 -15.35 -8.81 4.60
N GLN A 202 -16.07 -7.95 3.94
CA GLN A 202 -17.12 -7.18 4.55
C GLN A 202 -18.43 -7.43 3.80
N SER A 203 -19.17 -8.45 4.24
CA SER A 203 -20.47 -8.79 3.65
C SER A 203 -21.48 -7.63 3.65
N SER A 204 -21.20 -6.62 4.45
CA SER A 204 -22.01 -5.39 4.58
C SER A 204 -21.58 -4.27 3.61
N ILE A 205 -20.55 -4.46 2.78
CA ILE A 205 -20.11 -3.49 1.77
C ILE A 205 -20.45 -4.04 0.39
N GLY A 206 -21.11 -3.21 -0.43
CA GLY A 206 -21.52 -3.57 -1.77
C GLY A 206 -20.44 -3.40 -2.82
N ARG A 207 -20.88 -3.36 -4.07
CA ARG A 207 -19.99 -3.13 -5.22
C ARG A 207 -19.49 -1.70 -5.25
N SER A 208 -18.27 -1.54 -5.75
CA SER A 208 -17.67 -0.24 -5.99
C SER A 208 -17.34 -0.03 -7.47
N VAL A 209 -17.38 1.23 -7.87
CA VAL A 209 -16.89 1.71 -9.17
C VAL A 209 -16.02 2.92 -8.90
N ALA A 210 -14.79 2.89 -9.38
CA ALA A 210 -13.84 3.98 -9.17
C ALA A 210 -13.16 4.40 -10.46
N GLY A 211 -12.78 5.67 -10.53
CA GLY A 211 -11.95 6.24 -11.59
C GLY A 211 -10.87 7.13 -11.01
N LYS A 212 -9.66 7.07 -11.59
CA LYS A 212 -8.52 7.92 -11.24
C LYS A 212 -7.85 8.47 -12.49
N LEU A 213 -7.56 9.77 -12.47
CA LEU A 213 -6.70 10.46 -13.42
C LEU A 213 -5.36 10.72 -12.76
N LEU A 214 -4.31 10.23 -13.37
CA LEU A 214 -2.92 10.49 -12.97
C LEU A 214 -2.26 11.39 -14.00
N LEU A 215 -1.67 12.49 -13.55
CA LEU A 215 -0.92 13.42 -14.36
C LEU A 215 0.54 13.44 -13.92
N THR A 216 1.47 13.46 -14.87
CA THR A 216 2.91 13.61 -14.61
C THR A 216 3.43 14.78 -15.46
N PRO A 217 3.09 16.04 -15.10
CA PRO A 217 3.44 17.22 -15.91
C PRO A 217 4.93 17.52 -15.90
N ILE A 218 5.69 17.03 -14.92
CA ILE A 218 7.15 17.13 -14.86
C ILE A 218 7.69 15.72 -14.68
N ASN A 219 8.55 15.29 -15.58
CA ASN A 219 9.29 14.03 -15.50
C ASN A 219 10.66 14.24 -16.13
N ASP A 220 11.52 14.94 -15.41
CA ASP A 220 12.86 15.33 -15.83
C ASP A 220 13.89 14.51 -15.04
N ALA A 221 14.31 13.41 -15.66
CA ALA A 221 15.28 12.50 -15.04
C ALA A 221 16.70 13.09 -14.98
N GLU A 222 17.05 14.08 -15.84
CA GLU A 222 18.36 14.72 -15.83
C GLU A 222 18.52 15.67 -14.63
N GLN A 223 17.41 16.25 -14.19
CA GLN A 223 17.38 17.15 -13.04
C GLN A 223 16.78 16.52 -11.78
N ASP A 224 16.53 15.21 -11.79
CA ASP A 224 15.87 14.48 -10.70
C ASP A 224 14.57 15.16 -10.24
N ARG A 225 13.75 15.66 -11.21
CA ARG A 225 12.50 16.34 -10.93
C ARG A 225 11.32 15.53 -11.45
N LYS A 226 10.37 15.27 -10.57
CA LYS A 226 9.12 14.59 -10.95
C LYS A 226 7.96 15.16 -10.18
N LEU A 227 6.93 15.64 -10.89
CA LEU A 227 5.65 16.04 -10.31
C LEU A 227 4.59 15.06 -10.76
N THR A 228 3.88 14.47 -9.81
CA THR A 228 2.69 13.64 -10.05
C THR A 228 1.49 14.27 -9.36
N LEU A 229 0.34 14.24 -10.03
CA LEU A 229 -0.95 14.69 -9.49
C LEU A 229 -1.96 13.56 -9.71
N GLY A 230 -2.77 13.27 -8.71
CA GLY A 230 -3.85 12.31 -8.78
C GLY A 230 -5.20 12.95 -8.47
N PHE A 231 -6.25 12.52 -9.18
CA PHE A 231 -7.63 12.89 -8.89
C PHE A 231 -8.49 11.66 -9.07
N ALA A 232 -9.21 11.25 -8.02
CA ALA A 232 -10.02 10.06 -8.07
C ALA A 232 -11.41 10.27 -7.46
N SER A 233 -12.34 9.42 -7.91
CA SER A 233 -13.64 9.28 -7.29
C SER A 233 -14.05 7.82 -7.22
N ASP A 234 -14.81 7.47 -6.19
CA ASP A 234 -15.35 6.13 -5.97
C ASP A 234 -16.81 6.22 -5.51
N TYR A 235 -17.62 5.34 -6.03
CA TYR A 235 -18.93 5.07 -5.49
C TYR A 235 -19.02 3.62 -5.03
N THR A 236 -19.34 3.41 -3.74
CA THR A 236 -19.60 2.09 -3.15
C THR A 236 -21.03 2.03 -2.67
N GLY A 237 -21.80 1.04 -3.15
CA GLY A 237 -23.22 0.87 -2.78
C GLY A 237 -23.43 -0.01 -1.56
N ASN A 238 -24.60 0.15 -0.92
CA ASN A 238 -25.14 -0.78 0.07
C ASN A 238 -24.23 -1.09 1.27
N ILE A 239 -23.64 -0.07 1.88
CA ILE A 239 -22.94 -0.22 3.15
C ILE A 239 -23.95 -0.32 4.28
N ALA A 240 -23.85 -1.35 5.12
CA ALA A 240 -24.75 -1.61 6.23
C ALA A 240 -23.96 -1.96 7.50
N ASN A 241 -24.48 -1.52 8.65
CA ASN A 241 -23.97 -1.86 9.98
C ASN A 241 -22.45 -1.62 10.14
N ARG A 242 -21.99 -0.44 9.73
CA ARG A 242 -20.60 -0.03 9.81
C ARG A 242 -20.45 1.30 10.51
N ASP A 243 -19.28 1.48 11.12
CA ASP A 243 -18.84 2.73 11.70
C ASP A 243 -17.50 3.14 11.07
N PHE A 244 -17.31 4.43 10.87
CA PHE A 244 -16.01 5.01 10.60
C PHE A 244 -15.41 5.47 11.94
N THR A 245 -14.23 4.99 12.28
CA THR A 245 -13.62 5.21 13.59
C THR A 245 -12.39 6.13 13.51
N LEU A 246 -12.11 6.84 14.59
CA LEU A 246 -10.82 7.51 14.84
C LEU A 246 -9.94 6.59 15.67
N GLY A 247 -8.66 6.54 15.35
CA GLY A 247 -7.71 5.70 16.08
C GLY A 247 -6.28 6.26 16.05
N THR A 248 -5.39 5.71 16.84
CA THR A 248 -3.98 6.10 16.91
C THR A 248 -3.04 4.96 16.55
N ALA A 249 -3.41 3.73 16.92
CA ALA A 249 -2.60 2.55 16.67
C ALA A 249 -3.47 1.30 16.49
N ILE A 250 -2.97 0.33 15.73
CA ILE A 250 -3.61 -0.96 15.52
C ILE A 250 -3.84 -1.64 16.88
N GLY A 251 -5.09 -2.05 17.13
CA GLY A 251 -5.49 -2.75 18.36
C GLY A 251 -5.78 -1.86 19.56
N GLN A 252 -5.74 -0.54 19.43
CA GLN A 252 -6.23 0.37 20.46
C GLN A 252 -7.74 0.57 20.36
N ALA A 253 -8.38 0.98 21.47
CA ALA A 253 -9.78 1.34 21.46
C ALA A 253 -10.01 2.56 20.57
N PRO A 254 -11.11 2.61 19.80
CA PRO A 254 -11.44 3.76 18.97
C PRO A 254 -11.54 5.04 19.81
N LEU A 255 -10.95 6.12 19.34
CA LEU A 255 -11.04 7.44 19.97
C LEU A 255 -12.39 8.12 19.73
N GLY A 256 -13.12 7.66 18.73
CA GLY A 256 -14.42 8.14 18.35
C GLY A 256 -14.92 7.47 17.08
N SER A 257 -16.23 7.55 16.81
CA SER A 257 -16.80 6.95 15.60
C SER A 257 -18.06 7.69 15.14
N VAL A 258 -18.38 7.52 13.85
CA VAL A 258 -19.66 7.87 13.25
C VAL A 258 -20.19 6.71 12.43
N ALA A 259 -21.51 6.53 12.40
CA ALA A 259 -22.13 5.51 11.55
C ALA A 259 -21.78 5.75 10.08
N ALA A 260 -21.55 4.68 9.34
CA ALA A 260 -21.19 4.69 7.92
C ALA A 260 -22.10 3.70 7.17
N THR A 261 -23.26 4.18 6.73
CA THR A 261 -24.29 3.34 6.08
C THR A 261 -24.83 3.96 4.80
N GLY A 262 -25.40 3.13 3.93
CA GLY A 262 -25.97 3.53 2.63
C GLY A 262 -24.94 3.52 1.52
N GLY A 263 -25.15 4.31 0.48
CA GLY A 263 -24.15 4.53 -0.57
C GLY A 263 -23.04 5.45 -0.08
N LYS A 264 -21.77 5.15 -0.42
CA LYS A 264 -20.61 6.00 -0.16
C LYS A 264 -20.17 6.64 -1.46
N LEU A 265 -19.98 7.94 -1.45
CA LEU A 265 -19.29 8.68 -2.52
C LEU A 265 -18.01 9.26 -1.96
N THR A 266 -16.88 8.92 -2.58
CA THR A 266 -15.56 9.39 -2.19
C THR A 266 -14.93 10.21 -3.30
N PHE A 267 -14.23 11.26 -2.92
CA PHE A 267 -13.33 12.04 -3.77
C PHE A 267 -11.95 12.05 -3.11
N GLU A 268 -10.93 11.95 -3.95
CA GLU A 268 -9.53 12.00 -3.55
C GLU A 268 -8.77 12.91 -4.49
N ALA A 269 -7.81 13.66 -3.93
CA ALA A 269 -6.79 14.36 -4.69
C ALA A 269 -5.43 14.17 -4.01
N ASP A 270 -4.41 13.86 -4.80
CA ASP A 270 -3.04 13.67 -4.34
C ASP A 270 -2.03 14.43 -5.21
N ALA A 271 -0.89 14.77 -4.59
CA ALA A 271 0.24 15.34 -5.29
C ALA A 271 1.55 14.85 -4.67
N ALA A 272 2.58 14.65 -5.50
CA ALA A 272 3.94 14.45 -5.03
C ALA A 272 4.94 15.13 -5.97
N TYR A 273 5.87 15.87 -5.37
CA TYR A 273 6.95 16.53 -6.09
C TYR A 273 8.30 16.10 -5.52
N THR A 274 9.08 15.40 -6.34
CA THR A 274 10.46 15.03 -6.05
C THR A 274 11.39 16.03 -6.75
N PHE A 275 12.41 16.50 -6.04
CA PHE A 275 13.36 17.49 -6.52
C PHE A 275 14.68 17.39 -5.75
N PRO A 276 15.80 17.87 -6.32
CA PRO A 276 17.05 17.95 -5.61
C PRO A 276 17.06 19.13 -4.62
N LEU A 277 17.32 18.86 -3.34
CA LEU A 277 17.55 19.86 -2.30
C LEU A 277 19.00 19.76 -1.84
N ALA A 278 19.80 20.81 -2.12
CA ALA A 278 21.25 20.81 -1.87
C ALA A 278 21.97 19.57 -2.46
N GLY A 279 21.55 19.14 -3.65
CA GLY A 279 22.11 17.97 -4.34
C GLY A 279 21.65 16.63 -3.76
N ARG A 280 20.60 16.60 -2.95
CA ARG A 280 20.02 15.40 -2.35
C ARG A 280 18.56 15.24 -2.76
N PRO A 281 18.07 14.00 -2.95
CA PRO A 281 16.65 13.79 -3.22
C PRO A 281 15.78 14.30 -2.06
N ALA A 282 14.80 15.11 -2.39
CA ALA A 282 13.75 15.53 -1.46
C ALA A 282 12.38 15.31 -2.11
N THR A 283 11.39 14.98 -1.32
CA THR A 283 10.01 14.79 -1.77
C THR A 283 9.07 15.55 -0.88
N ILE A 284 8.13 16.28 -1.47
CA ILE A 284 6.96 16.84 -0.78
C ILE A 284 5.75 16.16 -1.39
N GLU A 285 4.90 15.58 -0.55
CA GLU A 285 3.68 14.92 -1.00
C GLU A 285 2.51 15.16 -0.06
N GLY A 286 1.31 14.91 -0.56
CA GLY A 286 0.11 14.97 0.25
C GLY A 286 -1.08 14.39 -0.48
N GLU A 287 -2.11 14.12 0.31
CA GLU A 287 -3.36 13.55 -0.15
C GLU A 287 -4.52 14.09 0.69
N VAL A 288 -5.66 14.31 0.07
CA VAL A 288 -6.91 14.63 0.75
C VAL A 288 -8.01 13.71 0.24
N ILE A 289 -8.81 13.19 1.16
CA ILE A 289 -9.92 12.28 0.89
C ILE A 289 -11.18 12.81 1.58
N ARG A 290 -12.30 12.79 0.87
CA ARG A 290 -13.62 13.07 1.43
C ARG A 290 -14.58 11.98 1.05
N SER A 291 -15.26 11.39 2.05
CA SER A 291 -16.30 10.38 1.87
C SER A 291 -17.60 10.82 2.50
N ARG A 292 -18.71 10.64 1.78
CA ARG A 292 -20.08 10.91 2.25
C ARG A 292 -20.91 9.64 2.20
N PHE A 293 -21.68 9.39 3.25
CA PHE A 293 -22.51 8.23 3.41
C PHE A 293 -23.99 8.65 3.38
N SER A 294 -24.74 8.15 2.41
CA SER A 294 -26.12 8.59 2.15
C SER A 294 -27.14 8.13 3.20
N GLY A 295 -26.94 6.95 3.80
CA GLY A 295 -27.84 6.39 4.81
C GLY A 295 -27.67 7.06 6.17
N SER A 296 -26.46 7.05 6.71
CA SER A 296 -26.13 7.69 8.00
C SER A 296 -25.99 9.19 7.91
N LYS A 297 -25.92 9.77 6.70
CA LYS A 297 -25.61 11.18 6.44
C LYS A 297 -24.32 11.63 7.13
N SER A 298 -23.36 10.75 7.20
CA SER A 298 -22.04 11.03 7.76
C SER A 298 -21.11 11.58 6.68
N ASP A 299 -20.18 12.43 7.10
CA ASP A 299 -19.16 13.07 6.26
C ASP A 299 -17.80 12.90 6.94
N VAL A 300 -16.89 12.26 6.22
CA VAL A 300 -15.51 12.00 6.65
C VAL A 300 -14.59 12.79 5.71
N PHE A 301 -13.71 13.59 6.29
CA PHE A 301 -12.72 14.35 5.55
C PHE A 301 -11.37 14.24 6.24
N GLY A 302 -10.32 13.92 5.50
CA GLY A 302 -8.99 13.81 6.06
C GLY A 302 -7.92 13.77 4.99
N GLY A 303 -6.68 13.66 5.44
CA GLY A 303 -5.53 13.59 4.55
C GLY A 303 -4.23 13.80 5.29
N TYR A 304 -3.18 13.98 4.52
CA TYR A 304 -1.85 14.29 5.05
C TYR A 304 -1.06 15.22 4.13
N ALA A 305 -0.02 15.83 4.70
CA ALA A 305 1.07 16.47 3.98
C ALA A 305 2.39 15.97 4.59
N MET A 306 3.36 15.63 3.76
CA MET A 306 4.65 15.08 4.19
C MET A 306 5.79 15.69 3.39
N GLY A 307 6.88 15.98 4.09
CA GLY A 307 8.19 16.25 3.50
C GLY A 307 9.17 15.17 3.91
N GLN A 308 9.99 14.73 2.95
CA GLN A 308 11.08 13.78 3.16
C GLN A 308 12.34 14.31 2.48
N VAL A 309 13.48 14.10 3.11
CA VAL A 309 14.78 14.46 2.54
C VAL A 309 15.83 13.40 2.86
N SER A 310 16.61 13.02 1.86
CA SER A 310 17.78 12.17 2.05
C SER A 310 18.94 13.00 2.58
N ILE A 311 19.49 12.64 3.75
CA ILE A 311 20.60 13.33 4.38
C ILE A 311 21.92 12.82 3.84
N PHE A 312 22.05 11.52 3.70
CA PHE A 312 23.17 10.88 3.01
C PHE A 312 22.74 9.55 2.40
N ASP A 313 23.41 9.19 1.33
CA ASP A 313 23.30 7.93 0.61
C ASP A 313 24.73 7.50 0.31
N ARG A 314 25.25 6.57 1.11
CA ARG A 314 26.64 6.12 1.03
C ARG A 314 26.72 4.62 1.31
N ARG A 315 27.32 3.89 0.40
CA ARG A 315 27.42 2.44 0.50
C ARG A 315 28.05 1.96 1.82
N ASP A 316 29.03 2.71 2.32
CA ASP A 316 29.79 2.41 3.53
C ASP A 316 29.12 2.89 4.83
N ALA A 317 28.25 3.91 4.73
CA ALA A 317 27.57 4.52 5.87
C ALA A 317 26.06 4.29 5.85
N GLY A 318 25.50 3.62 4.82
CA GLY A 318 24.08 3.45 4.61
C GLY A 318 23.39 4.70 4.05
N ASP A 319 22.07 4.70 4.08
CA ASP A 319 21.23 5.82 3.66
C ASP A 319 20.39 6.28 4.83
N LEU A 320 20.27 7.59 5.02
CA LEU A 320 19.44 8.19 6.05
C LEU A 320 18.45 9.17 5.42
N ASP A 321 17.17 8.87 5.56
CA ASP A 321 16.08 9.75 5.18
C ASP A 321 15.38 10.28 6.43
N LEU A 322 15.15 11.59 6.47
CA LEU A 322 14.31 12.23 7.49
C LEU A 322 12.96 12.55 6.92
N PHE A 323 11.91 12.48 7.74
CA PHE A 323 10.58 12.90 7.35
C PHE A 323 9.88 13.73 8.43
N LEU A 324 8.96 14.58 7.96
CA LEU A 324 7.98 15.28 8.77
C LEU A 324 6.62 15.15 8.08
N ARG A 325 5.59 14.69 8.81
CA ARG A 325 4.24 14.47 8.31
C ARG A 325 3.21 15.10 9.23
N TYR A 326 2.22 15.74 8.65
CA TYR A 326 1.02 16.19 9.32
C TYR A 326 -0.18 15.43 8.78
N ASP A 327 -0.91 14.76 9.66
CA ASP A 327 -2.14 14.04 9.35
C ASP A 327 -3.33 14.73 10.00
N PHE A 328 -4.50 14.64 9.36
CA PHE A 328 -5.75 15.09 9.94
C PHE A 328 -6.93 14.27 9.48
N VAL A 329 -7.92 14.10 10.36
CA VAL A 329 -9.23 13.51 10.06
C VAL A 329 -10.32 14.30 10.77
N SER A 330 -11.44 14.49 10.10
CA SER A 330 -12.63 15.17 10.61
C SER A 330 -13.86 14.31 10.33
N LEU A 331 -14.58 13.92 11.37
CA LEU A 331 -15.83 13.16 11.31
C LEU A 331 -17.02 14.04 11.66
N GLY A 332 -18.09 13.95 10.88
CA GLY A 332 -19.37 14.60 11.15
C GLY A 332 -20.54 13.70 10.80
N GLN A 333 -21.67 13.94 11.45
CA GLN A 333 -22.94 13.28 11.17
C GLN A 333 -24.07 14.30 11.36
N ASP A 334 -25.02 14.37 10.44
CA ASP A 334 -26.08 15.40 10.45
C ASP A 334 -26.88 15.44 11.75
N ALA A 335 -27.06 14.28 12.40
CA ALA A 335 -27.78 14.20 13.67
C ALA A 335 -27.00 14.75 14.89
N ILE A 336 -25.70 15.08 14.72
CA ILE A 336 -24.82 15.50 15.81
C ILE A 336 -24.28 16.89 15.50
N THR A 337 -24.49 17.83 16.41
CA THR A 337 -23.93 19.18 16.28
C THR A 337 -22.43 19.17 16.52
N GLY A 338 -21.67 19.65 15.55
CA GLY A 338 -20.23 19.73 15.59
C GLY A 338 -19.54 18.54 14.89
N ARG A 339 -18.23 18.58 14.86
CA ARG A 339 -17.38 17.56 14.21
C ARG A 339 -16.28 17.11 15.18
N ALA A 340 -16.02 15.82 15.20
CA ALA A 340 -14.81 15.29 15.82
C ALA A 340 -13.62 15.49 14.87
N ARG A 341 -12.46 15.80 15.45
CA ARG A 341 -11.22 16.02 14.70
C ARG A 341 -10.08 15.32 15.41
N GLN A 342 -9.29 14.59 14.63
CA GLN A 342 -8.00 14.07 15.05
C GLN A 342 -6.92 14.68 14.18
N ARG A 343 -5.79 14.99 14.80
CA ARG A 343 -4.59 15.50 14.13
C ARG A 343 -3.39 14.77 14.69
N ALA A 344 -2.40 14.51 13.84
CA ALA A 344 -1.11 13.98 14.26
C ALA A 344 0.02 14.73 13.56
N VAL A 345 1.05 15.07 14.32
CA VAL A 345 2.35 15.47 13.77
C VAL A 345 3.29 14.30 13.98
N ARG A 346 3.85 13.77 12.90
CA ARG A 346 4.77 12.65 12.92
C ARG A 346 6.12 13.10 12.39
N THR A 347 7.18 12.70 13.06
CA THR A 347 8.55 12.93 12.60
C THR A 347 9.40 11.72 12.89
N GLY A 348 10.42 11.51 12.07
CA GLY A 348 11.26 10.36 12.24
C GLY A 348 12.32 10.22 11.16
N PHE A 349 12.91 9.05 11.14
CA PHE A 349 13.91 8.71 10.15
C PHE A 349 13.82 7.25 9.71
N ASN A 350 14.32 7.00 8.49
CA ASN A 350 14.57 5.67 7.96
C ASN A 350 16.07 5.54 7.70
N TYR A 351 16.69 4.57 8.33
CA TYR A 351 18.11 4.29 8.16
C TYR A 351 18.30 2.93 7.52
N ASN A 352 18.71 2.91 6.26
CA ASN A 352 19.10 1.70 5.54
C ASN A 352 20.52 1.32 5.92
N LEU A 353 20.71 0.09 6.38
CA LEU A 353 22.02 -0.36 6.88
C LEU A 353 23.07 -0.40 5.78
N PRO A 354 24.35 -0.10 6.10
CA PRO A 354 25.46 -0.18 5.16
C PRO A 354 25.55 -1.56 4.50
N TYR A 355 25.96 -1.58 3.23
CA TYR A 355 26.19 -2.79 2.43
C TYR A 355 24.95 -3.69 2.19
N THR A 356 23.78 -3.32 2.70
CA THR A 356 22.57 -4.14 2.54
C THR A 356 21.73 -3.76 1.31
N GLY A 357 22.02 -2.64 0.65
CA GLY A 357 21.28 -2.19 -0.53
C GLY A 357 19.79 -2.02 -0.24
N ARG A 358 19.44 -1.43 0.90
CA ARG A 358 18.06 -1.27 1.42
C ARG A 358 17.34 -2.54 1.83
N LEU A 359 18.03 -3.69 1.86
CA LEU A 359 17.45 -4.95 2.36
C LEU A 359 17.07 -4.87 3.83
N VAL A 360 17.83 -4.14 4.63
CA VAL A 360 17.60 -4.01 6.06
C VAL A 360 17.55 -2.54 6.43
N SER A 361 16.45 -2.11 7.04
CA SER A 361 16.27 -0.74 7.49
C SER A 361 15.74 -0.66 8.91
N LEU A 362 16.19 0.36 9.62
CA LEU A 362 15.68 0.78 10.93
C LEU A 362 14.80 2.01 10.72
N HIS A 363 13.60 1.96 11.25
CA HIS A 363 12.61 3.03 11.21
C HIS A 363 12.37 3.56 12.62
N PHE A 364 12.38 4.86 12.76
CA PHE A 364 11.98 5.54 13.99
C PHE A 364 10.87 6.54 13.67
N GLU A 365 9.81 6.53 14.44
CA GLU A 365 8.69 7.47 14.32
C GLU A 365 8.28 7.94 15.71
N TYR A 366 8.17 9.25 15.88
CA TYR A 366 7.48 9.91 16.98
C TYR A 366 6.21 10.56 16.43
N ALA A 367 5.09 10.36 17.10
CA ALA A 367 3.79 10.93 16.74
C ALA A 367 3.18 11.65 17.94
N HIS A 368 2.84 12.93 17.76
CA HIS A 368 2.03 13.70 18.69
C HIS A 368 0.59 13.76 18.16
N ASN A 369 -0.34 13.18 18.92
CA ASN A 369 -1.75 13.09 18.53
C ASN A 369 -2.61 14.03 19.36
N SER A 370 -3.63 14.62 18.74
CA SER A 370 -4.64 15.43 19.40
C SER A 370 -6.04 15.09 18.88
N VAL A 371 -7.01 15.01 19.77
CA VAL A 371 -8.43 14.75 19.45
C VAL A 371 -9.30 15.80 20.09
N SER A 372 -10.30 16.29 19.36
CA SER A 372 -11.27 17.29 19.82
C SER A 372 -12.63 17.08 19.14
N GLY A 373 -13.72 17.43 19.83
CA GLY A 373 -15.08 17.41 19.25
C GLY A 373 -16.14 17.02 20.26
N PRO A 374 -17.38 16.76 19.79
CA PRO A 374 -18.51 16.47 20.66
C PRO A 374 -18.37 15.08 21.32
N ALA A 375 -18.78 14.98 22.60
CA ALA A 375 -18.78 13.74 23.36
C ALA A 375 -19.68 12.64 22.76
N ALA A 376 -20.61 13.01 21.89
CA ALA A 376 -21.42 12.04 21.15
C ALA A 376 -20.63 11.25 20.09
N ILE A 377 -19.45 11.75 19.68
CA ILE A 377 -18.58 11.08 18.71
C ILE A 377 -17.31 10.58 19.38
N ILE A 378 -16.73 11.37 20.31
CA ILE A 378 -15.45 11.06 20.95
C ILE A 378 -15.68 10.18 22.18
N THR A 379 -15.05 9.02 22.19
CA THR A 379 -15.08 8.07 23.31
C THR A 379 -13.87 8.22 24.24
N GLN A 380 -12.76 8.69 23.73
CA GLN A 380 -11.53 8.90 24.47
C GLN A 380 -10.87 10.23 24.03
N ALA A 381 -10.65 11.12 24.97
CA ALA A 381 -9.91 12.36 24.73
C ALA A 381 -8.42 12.15 25.00
N ASN A 382 -7.59 12.76 24.15
CA ASN A 382 -6.15 12.85 24.30
C ASN A 382 -5.39 11.50 24.26
N PRO A 383 -5.10 10.97 23.06
CA PRO A 383 -4.37 9.71 22.89
C PRO A 383 -2.89 9.78 23.31
N GLY A 384 -2.34 10.98 23.51
CA GLY A 384 -0.96 11.17 23.92
C GLY A 384 0.07 11.07 22.78
N ASP A 385 1.31 11.00 23.21
CA ASP A 385 2.47 10.84 22.34
C ASP A 385 2.76 9.37 22.11
N GLU A 386 3.25 9.02 20.95
CA GLU A 386 3.62 7.67 20.58
C GLU A 386 5.05 7.63 20.03
N VAL A 387 5.84 6.67 20.48
CA VAL A 387 7.16 6.37 19.93
C VAL A 387 7.13 4.98 19.33
N ARG A 388 7.60 4.82 18.12
CA ARG A 388 7.65 3.54 17.42
C ARG A 388 9.03 3.31 16.82
N ILE A 389 9.51 2.08 16.94
CA ILE A 389 10.74 1.63 16.30
C ILE A 389 10.40 0.40 15.48
N GLY A 390 10.78 0.42 14.21
CA GLY A 390 10.57 -0.69 13.28
C GLY A 390 11.90 -1.21 12.75
N LEU A 391 12.08 -2.52 12.75
CA LEU A 391 13.11 -3.19 11.97
C LEU A 391 12.44 -3.83 10.76
N ARG A 392 12.87 -3.45 9.57
CA ARG A 392 12.34 -3.95 8.31
C ARG A 392 13.40 -4.71 7.55
N ILE A 393 13.04 -5.91 7.08
CA ILE A 393 13.83 -6.70 6.13
C ILE A 393 12.98 -6.79 4.86
N SER A 394 13.48 -6.28 3.75
CA SER A 394 12.69 -6.11 2.54
C SER A 394 13.45 -6.54 1.29
N LEU A 395 12.86 -7.48 0.57
CA LEU A 395 13.13 -7.77 -0.82
C LEU A 395 11.96 -7.21 -1.60
N GLN A 396 12.04 -5.98 -2.05
CA GLN A 396 10.87 -5.33 -2.62
C GLN A 396 10.87 -5.35 -4.13
N ARG A 397 9.67 -5.58 -4.67
CA ARG A 397 9.33 -5.09 -5.98
C ARG A 397 9.11 -3.58 -5.86
N TYR A 398 9.92 -2.80 -6.55
CA TYR A 398 9.65 -1.38 -6.73
C TYR A 398 8.26 -1.23 -7.36
N ASN A 399 7.35 -0.47 -6.71
CA ASN A 399 6.02 -0.23 -7.27
C ASN A 399 6.16 0.41 -8.64
N ARG A 400 5.84 -0.35 -9.68
CA ARG A 400 5.75 0.13 -11.07
C ARG A 400 4.37 0.82 -11.29
N HIS A 401 4.06 1.81 -10.43
CA HIS A 401 2.85 2.61 -10.58
C HIS A 401 3.17 3.95 -11.23
#